data_fa737592b4c8eafb075805ee6484354c
#
_entry.id   fa737592b4c8eafb075805ee6484354c
#
_cell.length_a   1.000
_cell.length_b   1.000
_cell.length_c   1.000
_cell.angle_alpha   90.00
_cell.angle_beta   90.00
_cell.angle_gamma   90.00
#
_symmetry.space_group_name_H-M   'P 1'
#
loop_
_entity.id
_entity.type
_entity.pdbx_description
1 polymer ?
#
loop_
_entity_poly.entity_id
_entity_poly.type
_entity_poly.pdbx_seq_one_letter_code
_entity_poly.pdbx_strand_id
1 'polypeptide(L)'
;PKECPECEKPDTFAACGPGVERLAEEVETVFPGIRYRIAASDTVTSPRAAADLVRRIEDHDIDLVIGTQIITKGYHFPLLTLVGAVDADLGLTGGDLRAAERTYQLLYQLAGRAGRAERPGRVLLQTYMPEHPVMQALIAGDRETFLEAEAESRRQTGMPPFGRLAALIV
;
A
#
# COMPACT_ATOMS: atom_id res chain seq x y z
N PRO A 1 7.35 17.43 11.24
CA PRO A 1 8.27 18.43 11.81
C PRO A 1 8.70 19.40 10.71
N LYS A 2 8.70 20.71 11.00
CA LYS A 2 9.14 21.73 10.04
C LYS A 2 10.67 21.89 10.04
N GLU A 3 11.34 21.30 11.00
CA GLU A 3 12.78 21.40 11.22
C GLU A 3 13.37 20.00 11.48
N CYS A 4 14.59 19.78 11.02
CA CYS A 4 15.31 18.53 11.29
C CYS A 4 15.70 18.47 12.78
N PRO A 5 15.37 17.41 13.53
CA PRO A 5 15.72 17.32 14.94
C PRO A 5 17.23 17.23 15.24
N GLU A 6 18.06 16.90 14.22
CA GLU A 6 19.52 16.79 14.39
C GLU A 6 20.28 18.03 13.97
N CYS A 7 19.85 18.74 12.92
CA CYS A 7 20.59 19.89 12.39
C CYS A 7 19.81 21.20 12.47
N GLU A 8 18.59 21.20 12.99
CA GLU A 8 17.68 22.34 13.18
C GLU A 8 17.42 23.19 11.93
N LYS A 9 17.78 22.70 10.74
CA LYS A 9 17.54 23.41 9.48
C LYS A 9 16.07 23.26 9.08
N PRO A 10 15.40 24.37 8.72
CA PRO A 10 14.05 24.35 8.19
C PRO A 10 14.03 23.73 6.77
N ASP A 11 12.90 23.18 6.38
CA ASP A 11 12.60 22.66 5.04
C ASP A 11 13.59 21.61 4.50
N THR A 12 14.22 20.84 5.40
CA THR A 12 15.12 19.74 5.03
C THR A 12 14.41 18.43 4.76
N PHE A 13 13.11 18.33 5.06
CA PHE A 13 12.31 17.15 4.79
C PHE A 13 11.62 17.25 3.44
N ALA A 14 11.90 16.32 2.53
CA ALA A 14 11.07 16.10 1.36
C ALA A 14 9.85 15.28 1.76
N ALA A 15 8.66 15.72 1.38
CA ALA A 15 7.44 14.93 1.54
C ALA A 15 7.53 13.70 0.63
N CYS A 16 7.64 12.51 1.22
CA CYS A 16 7.60 11.25 0.51
C CYS A 16 6.16 10.74 0.47
N GLY A 17 5.44 11.05 -0.59
CA GLY A 17 4.05 10.64 -0.80
C GLY A 17 3.02 11.44 0.02
N PRO A 18 1.73 11.25 -0.26
CA PRO A 18 0.67 11.84 0.54
C PRO A 18 0.61 11.14 1.90
N GLY A 19 0.92 11.86 2.98
CA GLY A 19 0.72 11.35 4.33
C GLY A 19 -0.75 11.03 4.60
N VAL A 20 -1.01 10.14 5.57
CA VAL A 20 -2.38 9.77 5.97
C VAL A 20 -3.19 10.96 6.46
N GLU A 21 -2.53 11.94 7.06
CA GLU A 21 -3.13 13.19 7.52
C GLU A 21 -3.66 14.03 6.35
N ARG A 22 -2.87 14.17 5.29
CA ARG A 22 -3.30 14.89 4.10
C ARG A 22 -4.46 14.21 3.38
N LEU A 23 -4.43 12.88 3.31
CA LEU A 23 -5.57 12.13 2.77
C LEU A 23 -6.83 12.33 3.63
N ALA A 24 -6.69 12.43 4.94
CA ALA A 24 -7.81 12.71 5.83
C ALA A 24 -8.40 14.11 5.58
N GLU A 25 -7.59 15.14 5.42
CA GLU A 25 -8.03 16.50 5.07
C GLU A 25 -8.78 16.53 3.72
N GLU A 26 -8.28 15.80 2.73
CA GLU A 26 -8.95 15.67 1.42
C GLU A 26 -10.28 14.94 1.54
N VAL A 27 -10.34 13.86 2.33
CA VAL A 27 -11.58 13.10 2.60
C VAL A 27 -12.63 13.98 3.28
N GLU A 28 -12.26 14.78 4.26
CA GLU A 28 -13.20 15.72 4.91
C GLU A 28 -13.75 16.75 3.95
N THR A 29 -12.93 17.21 3.00
CA THR A 29 -13.32 18.19 1.98
C THR A 29 -14.25 17.58 0.93
N VAL A 30 -13.93 16.38 0.45
CA VAL A 30 -14.67 15.71 -0.65
C VAL A 30 -15.93 15.02 -0.15
N PHE A 31 -15.90 14.49 1.09
CA PHE A 31 -16.99 13.74 1.70
C PHE A 31 -17.38 14.33 3.07
N PRO A 32 -17.99 15.50 3.13
CA PRO A 32 -18.35 16.14 4.40
C PRO A 32 -19.25 15.23 5.23
N GLY A 33 -18.84 15.00 6.48
CA GLY A 33 -19.62 14.19 7.43
C GLY A 33 -19.39 12.67 7.34
N ILE A 34 -18.50 12.19 6.47
CA ILE A 34 -18.12 10.77 6.44
C ILE A 34 -17.44 10.38 7.77
N ARG A 35 -17.78 9.21 8.28
CA ARG A 35 -17.16 8.68 9.51
C ARG A 35 -15.93 7.90 9.11
N TYR A 36 -14.77 8.50 9.26
CA TYR A 36 -13.51 7.83 8.93
C TYR A 36 -12.61 7.56 10.14
N ARG A 37 -11.64 6.69 9.98
CA ARG A 37 -10.56 6.43 10.94
C ARG A 37 -9.23 6.29 10.23
N ILE A 38 -8.19 6.83 10.87
CA ILE A 38 -6.81 6.59 10.47
C ILE A 38 -6.32 5.32 11.18
N ALA A 39 -5.79 4.38 10.39
CA ALA A 39 -5.20 3.14 10.85
C ALA A 39 -3.73 3.08 10.40
N ALA A 40 -2.86 3.63 11.21
CA ALA A 40 -1.41 3.61 11.04
C ALA A 40 -0.75 2.87 12.22
N SER A 41 0.54 2.62 12.14
CA SER A 41 1.28 1.86 13.16
C SER A 41 1.29 2.50 14.55
N ASP A 42 1.11 3.81 14.62
CA ASP A 42 0.99 4.60 15.84
C ASP A 42 -0.44 4.64 16.40
N THR A 43 -1.45 4.44 15.57
CA THR A 43 -2.86 4.45 15.99
C THR A 43 -3.41 3.06 16.31
N VAL A 44 -2.90 2.01 15.65
CA VAL A 44 -3.27 0.61 15.88
C VAL A 44 -2.10 -0.14 16.49
N THR A 45 -1.83 0.13 17.76
CA THR A 45 -0.63 -0.34 18.47
C THR A 45 -0.76 -1.73 19.09
N SER A 46 -1.97 -2.31 19.13
CA SER A 46 -2.20 -3.59 19.79
C SER A 46 -3.26 -4.43 19.07
N PRO A 47 -3.24 -5.77 19.24
CA PRO A 47 -4.29 -6.65 18.72
C PRO A 47 -5.70 -6.27 19.18
N ARG A 48 -5.83 -5.72 20.39
CA ARG A 48 -7.10 -5.25 20.94
C ARG A 48 -7.63 -4.03 20.20
N ALA A 49 -6.77 -3.04 19.92
CA ALA A 49 -7.13 -1.84 19.16
C ALA A 49 -7.57 -2.21 17.73
N ALA A 50 -6.90 -3.19 17.13
CA ALA A 50 -7.27 -3.69 15.83
C ALA A 50 -8.60 -4.44 15.81
N ALA A 51 -8.87 -5.27 16.81
CA ALA A 51 -10.15 -5.95 16.96
C ALA A 51 -11.30 -4.95 17.18
N ASP A 52 -11.05 -3.88 17.95
CA ASP A 52 -12.04 -2.80 18.14
C ASP A 52 -12.33 -2.06 16.83
N LEU A 53 -11.30 -1.77 16.03
CA LEU A 53 -11.47 -1.17 14.71
C LEU A 53 -12.36 -2.04 13.80
N VAL A 54 -12.06 -3.35 13.72
CA VAL A 54 -12.86 -4.31 12.93
C VAL A 54 -14.32 -4.32 13.39
N ARG A 55 -14.57 -4.45 14.69
CA ARG A 55 -15.92 -4.43 15.26
C ARG A 55 -16.67 -3.17 14.87
N ARG A 56 -16.07 -1.99 15.01
CA ARG A 56 -16.71 -0.71 14.67
C ARG A 56 -17.01 -0.56 13.18
N ILE A 57 -16.22 -1.22 12.31
CA ILE A 57 -16.53 -1.31 10.88
C ILE A 57 -17.74 -2.22 10.65
N GLU A 58 -17.80 -3.37 11.34
CA GLU A 58 -18.93 -4.31 11.28
C GLU A 58 -20.23 -3.70 11.81
N ASP A 59 -20.14 -2.89 12.87
CA ASP A 59 -21.26 -2.15 13.46
C ASP A 59 -21.67 -0.93 12.61
N HIS A 60 -21.04 -0.70 11.45
CA HIS A 60 -21.25 0.46 10.58
C HIS A 60 -20.99 1.83 11.26
N ASP A 61 -20.14 1.87 12.29
CA ASP A 61 -19.70 3.11 12.93
C ASP A 61 -18.63 3.85 12.14
N ILE A 62 -18.01 3.18 11.17
CA ILE A 62 -16.92 3.67 10.32
C ILE A 62 -17.26 3.36 8.87
N ASP A 63 -17.26 4.39 8.04
CA ASP A 63 -17.54 4.28 6.60
C ASP A 63 -16.25 4.17 5.76
N LEU A 64 -15.15 4.76 6.25
CA LEU A 64 -13.88 4.82 5.55
C LEU A 64 -12.71 4.59 6.51
N VAL A 65 -11.73 3.79 6.08
CA VAL A 65 -10.45 3.65 6.79
C VAL A 65 -9.33 4.16 5.90
N ILE A 66 -8.55 5.11 6.42
CA ILE A 66 -7.32 5.61 5.80
C ILE A 66 -6.17 4.95 6.53
N GLY A 67 -5.25 4.30 5.82
CA GLY A 67 -4.15 3.67 6.51
C GLY A 67 -2.97 3.30 5.62
N THR A 68 -1.92 2.86 6.28
CA THR A 68 -0.70 2.34 5.68
C THR A 68 -0.77 0.82 5.53
N GLN A 69 0.36 0.18 5.28
CA GLN A 69 0.50 -1.27 5.13
C GLN A 69 -0.11 -2.11 6.28
N ILE A 70 -0.35 -1.51 7.44
CA ILE A 70 -0.92 -2.24 8.59
C ILE A 70 -2.30 -2.82 8.29
N ILE A 71 -3.09 -2.16 7.43
CA ILE A 71 -4.42 -2.63 7.02
C ILE A 71 -4.33 -3.91 6.17
N THR A 72 -3.21 -4.12 5.50
CA THR A 72 -3.01 -5.31 4.66
C THR A 72 -2.72 -6.57 5.44
N LYS A 73 -2.29 -6.45 6.71
CA LYS A 73 -1.82 -7.58 7.53
C LYS A 73 -2.91 -8.08 8.47
N GLY A 74 -3.38 -9.29 8.22
CA GLY A 74 -4.02 -10.13 9.25
C GLY A 74 -5.48 -9.83 9.61
N TYR A 75 -6.05 -8.69 9.24
CA TYR A 75 -7.42 -8.34 9.60
C TYR A 75 -8.41 -8.69 8.49
N HIS A 76 -9.57 -9.16 8.88
CA HIS A 76 -10.68 -9.44 7.98
C HIS A 76 -11.70 -8.31 8.07
N PHE A 77 -12.10 -7.76 6.93
CA PHE A 77 -13.12 -6.72 6.83
C PHE A 77 -14.27 -7.25 5.97
N PRO A 78 -15.28 -7.88 6.56
CA PRO A 78 -16.32 -8.61 5.81
C PRO A 78 -17.21 -7.70 4.94
N LEU A 79 -17.33 -6.43 5.30
CA LEU A 79 -18.19 -5.46 4.62
C LEU A 79 -17.43 -4.55 3.65
N LEU A 80 -16.13 -4.79 3.43
CA LEU A 80 -15.30 -3.95 2.60
C LEU A 80 -15.61 -4.18 1.12
N THR A 81 -16.20 -3.18 0.47
CA THR A 81 -16.62 -3.22 -0.93
C THR A 81 -15.70 -2.43 -1.87
N LEU A 82 -14.91 -1.50 -1.33
CA LEU A 82 -13.99 -0.67 -2.10
C LEU A 82 -12.63 -0.59 -1.40
N VAL A 83 -11.58 -0.80 -2.17
CA VAL A 83 -10.20 -0.58 -1.73
C VAL A 83 -9.52 0.36 -2.72
N GLY A 84 -8.88 1.41 -2.20
CA GLY A 84 -8.06 2.34 -2.96
C GLY A 84 -6.60 2.26 -2.54
N ALA A 85 -5.68 2.14 -3.49
CA ALA A 85 -4.27 2.37 -3.27
C ALA A 85 -3.89 3.73 -3.87
N VAL A 86 -3.55 4.67 -3.02
CA VAL A 86 -3.05 5.98 -3.42
C VAL A 86 -1.54 5.86 -3.61
N ASP A 87 -1.03 6.34 -4.75
CA ASP A 87 0.37 6.24 -5.14
C ASP A 87 0.89 4.78 -5.10
N ALA A 88 0.29 3.94 -5.94
CA ALA A 88 0.66 2.52 -6.04
C ALA A 88 2.11 2.30 -6.54
N ASP A 89 2.73 3.35 -7.10
CA ASP A 89 4.09 3.32 -7.65
C ASP A 89 5.18 3.52 -6.58
N LEU A 90 4.82 3.97 -5.39
CA LEU A 90 5.77 4.34 -4.33
C LEU A 90 6.78 3.23 -4.02
N GLY A 91 6.34 1.99 -4.07
CA GLY A 91 7.20 0.83 -3.85
C GLY A 91 8.10 0.46 -5.03
N LEU A 92 7.85 1.00 -6.23
CA LEU A 92 8.60 0.71 -7.45
C LEU A 92 9.82 1.63 -7.61
N THR A 93 9.82 2.77 -6.92
CA THR A 93 10.90 3.74 -6.93
C THR A 93 11.92 3.41 -5.86
N GLY A 94 13.21 3.36 -6.23
CA GLY A 94 14.29 3.06 -5.29
C GLY A 94 15.11 1.84 -5.73
N GLY A 95 16.33 1.74 -5.30
CA GLY A 95 17.29 0.71 -5.72
C GLY A 95 17.08 -0.69 -5.13
N ASP A 96 15.90 -1.01 -4.59
CA ASP A 96 15.62 -2.35 -4.07
C ASP A 96 15.40 -3.34 -5.22
N LEU A 97 16.25 -4.34 -5.28
CA LEU A 97 16.19 -5.42 -6.28
C LEU A 97 14.86 -6.21 -6.26
N ARG A 98 14.10 -6.11 -5.20
CA ARG A 98 12.82 -6.78 -5.02
C ARG A 98 11.65 -5.81 -5.03
N ALA A 99 11.85 -4.59 -5.50
CA ALA A 99 10.83 -3.55 -5.52
C ALA A 99 9.55 -4.03 -6.24
N ALA A 100 9.68 -4.55 -7.44
CA ALA A 100 8.55 -5.05 -8.23
C ALA A 100 7.80 -6.20 -7.54
N GLU A 101 8.53 -7.21 -7.03
CA GLU A 101 7.94 -8.34 -6.31
C GLU A 101 7.20 -7.90 -5.05
N ARG A 102 7.81 -7.01 -4.25
CA ARG A 102 7.21 -6.51 -3.00
C ARG A 102 5.98 -5.68 -3.27
N THR A 103 6.04 -4.80 -4.28
CA THR A 103 4.90 -3.99 -4.67
C THR A 103 3.76 -4.85 -5.18
N TYR A 104 4.05 -5.84 -6.05
CA TYR A 104 3.04 -6.80 -6.49
C TYR A 104 2.39 -7.52 -5.31
N GLN A 105 3.19 -8.07 -4.39
CA GLN A 105 2.68 -8.79 -3.21
C GLN A 105 1.80 -7.92 -2.32
N LEU A 106 2.23 -6.68 -2.06
CA LEU A 106 1.49 -5.72 -1.25
C LEU A 106 0.14 -5.38 -1.87
N LEU A 107 0.13 -4.99 -3.15
CA LEU A 107 -1.08 -4.60 -3.86
C LEU A 107 -2.02 -5.79 -4.08
N TYR A 108 -1.49 -6.98 -4.33
CA TYR A 108 -2.27 -8.22 -4.42
C TYR A 108 -2.94 -8.57 -3.09
N GLN A 109 -2.22 -8.45 -1.97
CA GLN A 109 -2.79 -8.65 -0.63
C GLN A 109 -3.87 -7.61 -0.33
N LEU A 110 -3.65 -6.36 -0.72
CA LEU A 110 -4.60 -5.28 -0.57
C LEU A 110 -5.87 -5.55 -1.40
N ALA A 111 -5.71 -5.93 -2.66
CA ALA A 111 -6.80 -6.29 -3.55
C ALA A 111 -7.65 -7.45 -3.00
N GLY A 112 -7.01 -8.45 -2.40
CA GLY A 112 -7.68 -9.58 -1.76
C GLY A 112 -8.49 -9.22 -0.50
N ARG A 113 -8.51 -7.95 -0.09
CA ARG A 113 -9.37 -7.46 1.01
C ARG A 113 -10.75 -7.03 0.54
N ALA A 114 -10.87 -6.57 -0.69
CA ALA A 114 -12.15 -6.16 -1.26
C ALA A 114 -12.98 -7.36 -1.69
N GLY A 115 -14.29 -7.31 -1.42
CA GLY A 115 -15.25 -8.25 -2.00
C GLY A 115 -15.15 -9.66 -1.45
N ARG A 116 -15.57 -9.85 -0.24
CA ARG A 116 -15.80 -11.18 0.33
C ARG A 116 -17.29 -11.38 0.61
N ALA A 117 -17.70 -12.64 0.60
CA ALA A 117 -19.06 -13.11 0.78
C ALA A 117 -20.01 -12.72 -0.38
N GLU A 118 -21.07 -11.99 -0.10
CA GLU A 118 -22.17 -11.78 -1.06
C GLU A 118 -22.01 -10.53 -1.93
N ARG A 119 -20.96 -9.72 -1.70
CA ARG A 119 -20.78 -8.45 -2.42
C ARG A 119 -19.46 -8.43 -3.19
N PRO A 120 -19.52 -8.19 -4.51
CA PRO A 120 -18.31 -8.01 -5.31
C PRO A 120 -17.57 -6.76 -4.84
N GLY A 121 -16.26 -6.90 -4.63
CA GLY A 121 -15.39 -5.78 -4.27
C GLY A 121 -14.81 -5.09 -5.50
N ARG A 122 -14.46 -3.82 -5.34
CA ARG A 122 -13.74 -3.04 -6.33
C ARG A 122 -12.39 -2.62 -5.78
N VAL A 123 -11.38 -2.64 -6.63
CA VAL A 123 -10.03 -2.16 -6.29
C VAL A 123 -9.66 -1.06 -7.27
N LEU A 124 -9.20 0.06 -6.73
CA LEU A 124 -8.71 1.20 -7.51
C LEU A 124 -7.24 1.40 -7.18
N LEU A 125 -6.40 1.40 -8.21
CA LEU A 125 -4.97 1.68 -8.07
C LEU A 125 -4.68 3.02 -8.75
N GLN A 126 -4.25 4.01 -7.97
CA GLN A 126 -3.76 5.27 -8.53
C GLN A 126 -2.29 5.09 -8.89
N THR A 127 -1.96 5.25 -10.16
CA THR A 127 -0.61 5.03 -10.69
C THR A 127 -0.27 6.03 -11.79
N TYR A 128 0.98 6.44 -11.86
CA TYR A 128 1.56 7.16 -12.98
C TYR A 128 2.17 6.22 -14.04
N MET A 129 2.29 4.92 -13.71
CA MET A 129 2.90 3.90 -14.56
C MET A 129 1.91 2.75 -14.87
N PRO A 130 0.77 3.02 -15.53
CA PRO A 130 -0.24 1.99 -15.78
C PRO A 130 0.27 0.82 -16.63
N GLU A 131 1.26 1.07 -17.50
CA GLU A 131 1.87 0.04 -18.35
C GLU A 131 2.97 -0.78 -17.66
N HIS A 132 3.29 -0.47 -16.39
CA HIS A 132 4.30 -1.23 -15.66
C HIS A 132 3.84 -2.68 -15.48
N PRO A 133 4.74 -3.69 -15.67
CA PRO A 133 4.39 -5.11 -15.58
C PRO A 133 3.64 -5.51 -14.29
N VAL A 134 3.98 -4.89 -13.17
CA VAL A 134 3.27 -5.08 -11.88
C VAL A 134 1.81 -4.67 -11.99
N MET A 135 1.51 -3.51 -12.57
CA MET A 135 0.14 -2.99 -12.69
C MET A 135 -0.67 -3.83 -13.68
N GLN A 136 -0.09 -4.18 -14.82
CA GLN A 136 -0.73 -5.02 -15.82
C GLN A 136 -1.05 -6.42 -15.27
N ALA A 137 -0.14 -7.03 -14.55
CA ALA A 137 -0.36 -8.34 -13.92
C ALA A 137 -1.44 -8.31 -12.84
N LEU A 138 -1.52 -7.23 -12.06
CA LEU A 138 -2.59 -7.05 -11.06
C LEU A 138 -3.96 -6.92 -11.72
N ILE A 139 -4.07 -6.16 -12.82
CA ILE A 139 -5.31 -5.98 -13.58
C ILE A 139 -5.74 -7.30 -14.22
N ALA A 140 -4.80 -8.03 -14.81
CA ALA A 140 -5.07 -9.33 -15.46
C ALA A 140 -5.32 -10.46 -14.45
N GLY A 141 -4.91 -10.29 -13.18
CA GLY A 141 -4.92 -11.37 -12.19
C GLY A 141 -3.92 -12.49 -12.51
N ASP A 142 -2.92 -12.19 -13.34
CA ASP A 142 -1.95 -13.16 -13.85
C ASP A 142 -0.60 -13.02 -13.15
N ARG A 143 -0.49 -13.71 -12.02
CA ARG A 143 0.74 -13.76 -11.22
C ARG A 143 1.88 -14.49 -11.93
N GLU A 144 1.57 -15.56 -12.64
CA GLU A 144 2.60 -16.41 -13.24
C GLU A 144 3.33 -15.66 -14.35
N THR A 145 2.61 -15.02 -15.25
CA THR A 145 3.21 -14.17 -16.30
C THR A 145 4.10 -13.06 -15.70
N PHE A 146 3.69 -12.46 -14.57
CA PHE A 146 4.53 -11.48 -13.88
C PHE A 146 5.83 -12.10 -13.37
N LEU A 147 5.76 -13.28 -12.71
CA LEU A 147 6.95 -13.93 -12.16
C LEU A 147 7.90 -14.41 -13.25
N GLU A 148 7.37 -14.88 -14.37
CA GLU A 148 8.16 -15.29 -15.54
C GLU A 148 8.90 -14.10 -16.16
N ALA A 149 8.21 -12.97 -16.35
CA ALA A 149 8.80 -11.74 -16.89
C ALA A 149 9.88 -11.18 -15.95
N GLU A 150 9.66 -11.18 -14.64
CA GLU A 150 10.63 -10.75 -13.63
C GLU A 150 11.86 -11.68 -13.61
N ALA A 151 11.64 -12.99 -13.68
CA ALA A 151 12.73 -13.97 -13.73
C ALA A 151 13.57 -13.81 -15.00
N GLU A 152 12.93 -13.59 -16.15
CA GLU A 152 13.64 -13.38 -17.42
C GLU A 152 14.46 -12.07 -17.41
N SER A 153 13.89 -10.99 -16.89
CA SER A 153 14.61 -9.72 -16.72
C SER A 153 15.88 -9.90 -15.85
N ARG A 154 15.76 -10.65 -14.77
CA ARG A 154 16.91 -10.95 -13.89
C ARG A 154 17.93 -11.85 -14.54
N ARG A 155 17.53 -12.80 -15.38
CA ARG A 155 18.44 -13.65 -16.13
C ARG A 155 19.28 -12.84 -17.11
N GLN A 156 18.62 -11.95 -17.86
CA GLN A 156 19.28 -11.09 -18.86
C GLN A 156 20.29 -10.12 -18.23
N THR A 157 19.97 -9.63 -17.02
CA THR A 157 20.83 -8.68 -16.31
C THR A 157 21.83 -9.33 -15.35
N GLY A 158 21.85 -10.66 -15.23
CA GLY A 158 22.71 -11.37 -14.30
C GLY A 158 22.38 -11.11 -12.82
N MET A 159 21.13 -10.77 -12.50
CA MET A 159 20.67 -10.52 -11.15
C MET A 159 20.33 -11.83 -10.40
N PRO A 160 20.35 -11.84 -9.07
CA PRO A 160 19.92 -13.02 -8.31
C PRO A 160 18.49 -13.47 -8.67
N PRO A 161 18.23 -14.77 -8.77
CA PRO A 161 19.09 -15.92 -8.45
C PRO A 161 20.05 -16.36 -9.55
N PHE A 162 20.06 -15.73 -10.71
CA PHE A 162 20.87 -16.11 -11.88
C PHE A 162 22.31 -15.58 -11.79
N GLY A 163 22.58 -14.63 -10.93
CA GLY A 163 23.89 -14.08 -10.64
C GLY A 163 24.08 -13.84 -9.14
N ARG A 164 25.16 -13.18 -8.79
CA ARG A 164 25.50 -12.80 -7.41
C ARG A 164 25.80 -11.31 -7.36
N LEU A 165 25.31 -10.64 -6.33
CA LEU A 165 25.60 -9.24 -6.07
C LEU A 165 26.27 -9.10 -4.70
N ALA A 166 27.19 -8.15 -4.61
CA ALA A 166 27.78 -7.73 -3.36
C ALA A 166 27.69 -6.18 -3.28
N ALA A 167 27.20 -5.67 -2.16
CA ALA A 167 27.23 -4.24 -1.87
C ALA A 167 28.33 -3.97 -0.83
N LEU A 168 29.20 -3.01 -1.13
CA LEU A 168 30.16 -2.47 -0.18
C LEU A 168 29.62 -1.12 0.28
N ILE A 169 29.38 -1.00 1.58
CA ILE A 169 28.96 0.27 2.22
C ILE A 169 30.19 0.80 2.92
N VAL A 170 30.68 1.96 2.50
CA VAL A 170 31.86 2.66 3.05
C VAL A 170 31.37 3.84 3.85
#